data_1ddfffcbac03b3694dca4af51d082696
#
_entry.id   1ddfffcbac03b3694dca4af51d082696
#
_cell.length_a   1.000
_cell.length_b   1.000
_cell.length_c   1.000
_cell.angle_alpha   90.00
_cell.angle_beta   90.00
_cell.angle_gamma   90.00
#
_symmetry.space_group_name_H-M   'P 1'
#
loop_
_entity.id
_entity.type
_entity.pdbx_description
1 polymer ?
#
loop_
_entity_poly.entity_id
_entity_poly.type
_entity_poly.pdbx_seq_one_letter_code
_entity_poly.pdbx_strand_id
1 'polypeptide(L)'
;MVSYKEIGLVNTKEMFAKAIKGGYAIPAFNFNNMEQLQAIIKAAAETKSPVILQVSKGARNYANQTLLRYMAQGAVEYAKELGWEKPQICLHLDHGDSFETCKSCVDFGFSSVMIDGSHLPYEENIALTKKVVEYAHAH
;
A
#
# COMPACT_ATOMS: atom_id res chain seq x y z
N MET A 1 1.94 -15.87 -6.53
CA MET A 1 2.39 -14.46 -6.29
C MET A 1 1.81 -13.60 -7.38
N VAL A 2 1.31 -12.41 -7.05
CA VAL A 2 0.80 -11.42 -8.02
C VAL A 2 1.66 -10.18 -7.86
N SER A 3 2.22 -9.69 -8.95
CA SER A 3 3.01 -8.45 -8.90
C SER A 3 2.09 -7.23 -8.78
N TYR A 4 2.43 -6.30 -7.90
CA TYR A 4 1.71 -5.03 -7.79
C TYR A 4 1.68 -4.25 -9.12
N LYS A 5 2.69 -4.43 -9.96
CA LYS A 5 2.77 -3.81 -11.29
C LYS A 5 1.71 -4.35 -12.25
N GLU A 6 1.40 -5.65 -12.17
CA GLU A 6 0.36 -6.29 -12.99
C GLU A 6 -1.04 -5.74 -12.69
N ILE A 7 -1.27 -5.28 -11.47
CA ILE A 7 -2.54 -4.68 -11.06
C ILE A 7 -2.53 -3.15 -11.14
N GLY A 8 -1.48 -2.56 -11.72
CA GLY A 8 -1.40 -1.12 -11.99
C GLY A 8 -1.01 -0.24 -10.81
N LEU A 9 -0.58 -0.84 -9.70
CA LEU A 9 -0.11 -0.10 -8.53
C LEU A 9 1.36 0.34 -8.69
N VAL A 10 1.75 1.34 -7.94
CA VAL A 10 3.14 1.82 -7.83
C VAL A 10 3.66 1.64 -6.40
N ASN A 11 4.96 1.50 -6.25
CA ASN A 11 5.59 1.53 -4.93
C ASN A 11 5.92 2.96 -4.49
N THR A 12 6.36 3.12 -3.25
CA THR A 12 6.60 4.45 -2.65
C THR A 12 7.93 5.10 -3.08
N LYS A 13 8.85 4.38 -3.73
CA LYS A 13 10.21 4.86 -3.99
C LYS A 13 10.25 6.18 -4.79
N GLU A 14 9.63 6.19 -5.96
CA GLU A 14 9.59 7.39 -6.79
C GLU A 14 8.66 8.47 -6.23
N MET A 15 7.55 8.05 -5.62
CA MET A 15 6.61 8.96 -4.97
C MET A 15 7.33 9.80 -3.89
N PHE A 16 8.06 9.14 -3.00
CA PHE A 16 8.79 9.81 -1.92
C PHE A 16 9.96 10.64 -2.42
N ALA A 17 10.70 10.16 -3.42
CA ALA A 17 11.78 10.95 -4.01
C ALA A 17 11.26 12.29 -4.60
N LYS A 18 10.11 12.26 -5.27
CA LYS A 18 9.45 13.47 -5.80
C LYS A 18 8.93 14.37 -4.67
N ALA A 19 8.31 13.79 -3.65
CA ALA A 19 7.79 14.53 -2.51
C ALA A 19 8.88 15.26 -1.73
N ILE A 20 9.99 14.59 -1.44
CA ILE A 20 11.17 15.19 -0.78
C ILE A 20 11.71 16.35 -1.62
N LYS A 21 11.93 16.12 -2.91
CA LYS A 21 12.45 17.16 -3.82
C LYS A 21 11.49 18.34 -3.96
N GLY A 22 10.18 18.07 -3.98
CA GLY A 22 9.14 19.08 -4.17
C GLY A 22 8.65 19.76 -2.89
N GLY A 23 9.09 19.29 -1.70
CA GLY A 23 8.69 19.85 -0.41
C GLY A 23 7.20 19.65 -0.09
N TYR A 24 6.60 18.53 -0.50
CA TYR A 24 5.19 18.20 -0.22
C TYR A 24 5.03 16.84 0.45
N ALA A 25 3.89 16.62 1.11
CA ALA A 25 3.53 15.36 1.72
C ALA A 25 2.63 14.52 0.80
N ILE A 26 2.70 13.19 0.96
CA ILE A 26 1.79 12.24 0.30
C ILE A 26 0.84 11.71 1.35
N PRO A 27 -0.50 11.79 1.14
CA PRO A 27 -1.45 11.27 2.10
C PRO A 27 -1.50 9.74 2.09
N ALA A 28 -1.64 9.15 3.27
CA ALA A 28 -1.94 7.74 3.47
C ALA A 28 -3.31 7.62 4.14
N PHE A 29 -4.28 7.08 3.43
CA PHE A 29 -5.65 6.93 3.91
C PHE A 29 -5.98 5.48 4.19
N ASN A 30 -6.43 5.21 5.41
CA ASN A 30 -6.99 3.92 5.77
C ASN A 30 -8.33 3.71 5.05
N PHE A 31 -8.54 2.51 4.51
CA PHE A 31 -9.84 2.12 3.98
C PHE A 31 -10.20 0.69 4.40
N ASN A 32 -11.48 0.47 4.62
CA ASN A 32 -12.04 -0.82 5.05
C ASN A 32 -13.21 -1.28 4.19
N ASN A 33 -13.75 -0.39 3.37
CA ASN A 33 -14.93 -0.64 2.54
C ASN A 33 -14.86 0.14 1.23
N MET A 34 -15.80 -0.14 0.35
CA MET A 34 -15.87 0.43 -0.99
C MET A 34 -16.17 1.93 -0.97
N GLU A 35 -17.00 2.38 -0.05
CA GLU A 35 -17.43 3.79 0.06
C GLU A 35 -16.26 4.71 0.40
N GLN A 36 -15.43 4.30 1.37
CA GLN A 36 -14.19 5.00 1.72
C GLN A 36 -13.23 5.02 0.52
N LEU A 37 -13.04 3.88 -0.14
CA LEU A 37 -12.17 3.77 -1.29
C LEU A 37 -12.61 4.70 -2.43
N GLN A 38 -13.90 4.72 -2.76
CA GLN A 38 -14.44 5.62 -3.80
C GLN A 38 -14.19 7.09 -3.47
N ALA A 39 -14.39 7.51 -2.21
CA ALA A 39 -14.16 8.87 -1.79
C ALA A 39 -12.69 9.28 -1.93
N ILE A 40 -11.78 8.39 -1.49
CA ILE A 40 -10.32 8.61 -1.58
C ILE A 40 -9.90 8.74 -3.05
N ILE A 41 -10.35 7.83 -3.92
CA ILE A 41 -9.96 7.82 -5.33
C ILE A 41 -10.53 9.01 -6.09
N LYS A 42 -11.77 9.43 -5.82
CA LYS A 42 -12.34 10.65 -6.41
C LYS A 42 -11.49 11.87 -6.08
N ALA A 43 -11.19 12.09 -4.80
CA ALA A 43 -10.37 13.21 -4.35
C ALA A 43 -8.96 13.19 -4.96
N ALA A 44 -8.31 12.00 -5.00
CA ALA A 44 -7.00 11.84 -5.60
C ALA A 44 -7.00 12.08 -7.11
N ALA A 45 -8.04 11.63 -7.83
CA ALA A 45 -8.18 11.83 -9.27
C ALA A 45 -8.45 13.30 -9.62
N GLU A 46 -9.34 14.00 -8.88
CA GLU A 46 -9.63 15.42 -9.06
C GLU A 46 -8.38 16.29 -8.93
N THR A 47 -7.53 15.96 -7.96
CA THR A 47 -6.30 16.71 -7.70
C THR A 47 -5.08 16.15 -8.45
N LYS A 48 -5.21 14.99 -9.12
CA LYS A 48 -4.12 14.21 -9.72
C LYS A 48 -2.95 13.99 -8.75
N SER A 49 -3.30 13.80 -7.49
CA SER A 49 -2.33 13.67 -6.38
C SER A 49 -2.02 12.21 -6.09
N PRO A 50 -0.74 11.84 -5.90
CA PRO A 50 -0.37 10.50 -5.47
C PRO A 50 -1.00 10.17 -4.12
N VAL A 51 -1.40 8.92 -3.92
CA VAL A 51 -2.08 8.47 -2.70
C VAL A 51 -1.61 7.08 -2.26
N ILE A 52 -1.52 6.89 -0.96
CA ILE A 52 -1.28 5.60 -0.33
C ILE A 52 -2.61 5.10 0.23
N LEU A 53 -3.08 3.98 -0.29
CA LEU A 53 -4.21 3.21 0.26
C LEU A 53 -3.66 2.32 1.36
N GLN A 54 -4.00 2.63 2.60
CA GLN A 54 -3.41 2.01 3.77
C GLN A 54 -4.37 0.98 4.38
N VAL A 55 -3.85 -0.20 4.69
CA VAL A 55 -4.62 -1.32 5.23
C VAL A 55 -3.91 -1.89 6.44
N SER A 56 -4.56 -1.84 7.59
CA SER A 56 -4.10 -2.51 8.80
C SER A 56 -4.44 -4.01 8.79
N LYS A 57 -3.83 -4.78 9.69
CA LYS A 57 -4.23 -6.18 9.93
C LYS A 57 -5.72 -6.29 10.24
N GLY A 58 -6.27 -5.37 11.04
CA GLY A 58 -7.70 -5.34 11.36
C GLY A 58 -8.58 -5.15 10.11
N ALA A 59 -8.21 -4.23 9.23
CA ALA A 59 -8.91 -4.00 7.97
C ALA A 59 -8.86 -5.24 7.05
N ARG A 60 -7.72 -5.92 6.97
CA ARG A 60 -7.58 -7.18 6.21
C ARG A 60 -8.48 -8.28 6.74
N ASN A 61 -8.61 -8.41 8.06
CA ASN A 61 -9.49 -9.40 8.68
C ASN A 61 -10.97 -9.06 8.47
N TYR A 62 -11.32 -7.78 8.53
CA TYR A 62 -12.69 -7.30 8.32
C TYR A 62 -13.16 -7.48 6.87
N ALA A 63 -12.39 -6.96 5.92
CA ALA A 63 -12.79 -6.88 4.51
C ALA A 63 -12.35 -8.09 3.66
N ASN A 64 -11.55 -8.98 4.19
CA ASN A 64 -10.88 -10.09 3.49
C ASN A 64 -9.78 -9.62 2.50
N GLN A 65 -8.63 -10.26 2.57
CA GLN A 65 -7.45 -9.90 1.76
C GLN A 65 -7.71 -9.97 0.25
N THR A 66 -8.44 -10.97 -0.21
CA THR A 66 -8.77 -11.13 -1.65
C THR A 66 -9.63 -9.98 -2.14
N LEU A 67 -10.68 -9.62 -1.38
CA LEU A 67 -11.56 -8.50 -1.73
C LEU A 67 -10.78 -7.19 -1.75
N LEU A 68 -9.95 -6.91 -0.74
CA LEU A 68 -9.11 -5.69 -0.70
C LEU A 68 -8.20 -5.57 -1.91
N ARG A 69 -7.60 -6.67 -2.37
CA ARG A 69 -6.77 -6.66 -3.58
C ARG A 69 -7.57 -6.26 -4.82
N TYR A 70 -8.73 -6.88 -5.04
CA TYR A 70 -9.57 -6.54 -6.19
C TYR A 70 -10.15 -5.13 -6.09
N MET A 71 -10.46 -4.67 -4.89
CA MET A 71 -10.83 -3.28 -4.66
C MET A 71 -9.69 -2.31 -5.02
N ALA A 72 -8.45 -2.61 -4.65
CA ALA A 72 -7.30 -1.79 -5.02
C ALA A 72 -7.02 -1.81 -6.53
N GLN A 73 -7.17 -2.96 -7.18
CA GLN A 73 -7.10 -3.06 -8.64
C GLN A 73 -8.22 -2.25 -9.32
N GLY A 74 -9.45 -2.39 -8.84
CA GLY A 74 -10.59 -1.59 -9.30
C GLY A 74 -10.40 -0.10 -9.08
N ALA A 75 -9.74 0.32 -8.01
CA ALA A 75 -9.41 1.71 -7.74
C ALA A 75 -8.49 2.32 -8.81
N VAL A 76 -7.54 1.55 -9.35
CA VAL A 76 -6.67 2.00 -10.45
C VAL A 76 -7.49 2.24 -11.72
N GLU A 77 -8.36 1.31 -12.08
CA GLU A 77 -9.21 1.47 -13.26
C GLU A 77 -10.22 2.62 -13.09
N TYR A 78 -10.84 2.71 -11.91
CA TYR A 78 -11.75 3.81 -11.59
C TYR A 78 -11.08 5.18 -11.66
N ALA A 79 -9.84 5.30 -11.20
CA ALA A 79 -9.06 6.54 -11.33
C ALA A 79 -8.86 6.94 -12.80
N LYS A 80 -8.62 5.95 -13.69
CA LYS A 80 -8.50 6.20 -15.14
C LYS A 80 -9.84 6.65 -15.74
N GLU A 81 -10.95 6.04 -15.37
CA GLU A 81 -12.30 6.46 -15.78
C GLU A 81 -12.60 7.91 -15.39
N LEU A 82 -12.07 8.37 -14.24
CA LEU A 82 -12.16 9.74 -13.77
C LEU A 82 -11.15 10.70 -14.47
N GLY A 83 -10.43 10.25 -15.49
CA GLY A 83 -9.50 11.07 -16.26
C GLY A 83 -8.08 11.18 -15.67
N TRP A 84 -7.73 10.33 -14.71
CA TRP A 84 -6.38 10.23 -14.20
C TRP A 84 -5.63 9.11 -14.92
N GLU A 85 -5.10 9.39 -16.11
CA GLU A 85 -4.52 8.38 -17.03
C GLU A 85 -3.39 7.53 -16.43
N LYS A 86 -2.57 8.13 -15.56
CA LYS A 86 -1.42 7.46 -14.91
C LYS A 86 -1.53 7.57 -13.39
N PRO A 87 -2.46 6.83 -12.77
CA PRO A 87 -2.68 6.91 -11.34
C PRO A 87 -1.43 6.52 -10.54
N GLN A 88 -1.09 7.31 -9.54
CA GLN A 88 0.01 7.03 -8.62
C GLN A 88 -0.58 6.52 -7.30
N ILE A 89 -1.02 5.27 -7.30
CA ILE A 89 -1.71 4.61 -6.18
C ILE A 89 -0.81 3.51 -5.62
N CYS A 90 -0.48 3.60 -4.35
CA CYS A 90 0.24 2.58 -3.59
C CYS A 90 -0.72 1.84 -2.67
N LEU A 91 -0.67 0.51 -2.63
CA LEU A 91 -1.36 -0.29 -1.62
C LEU A 91 -0.35 -0.70 -0.55
N HIS A 92 -0.61 -0.28 0.69
CA HIS A 92 0.33 -0.37 1.80
C HIS A 92 -0.23 -1.19 2.98
N LEU A 93 0.55 -2.13 3.48
CA LEU A 93 0.30 -2.75 4.79
C LEU A 93 0.83 -1.85 5.89
N ASP A 94 -0.06 -1.43 6.78
CA ASP A 94 0.24 -0.62 7.95
C ASP A 94 0.29 -1.50 9.20
N HIS A 95 1.35 -1.36 9.99
CA HIS A 95 1.59 -2.12 11.21
C HIS A 95 1.45 -3.64 11.06
N GLY A 96 2.20 -4.22 10.14
CA GLY A 96 2.33 -5.68 10.03
C GLY A 96 2.94 -6.26 11.31
N ASP A 97 2.35 -7.31 11.85
CA ASP A 97 2.71 -7.90 13.15
C ASP A 97 3.68 -9.08 13.04
N SER A 98 3.96 -9.55 11.84
CA SER A 98 4.86 -10.69 11.60
C SER A 98 5.44 -10.68 10.20
N PHE A 99 6.51 -11.42 10.02
CA PHE A 99 7.07 -11.66 8.68
C PHE A 99 6.04 -12.30 7.74
N GLU A 100 5.29 -13.27 8.23
CA GLU A 100 4.27 -14.00 7.48
C GLU A 100 3.16 -13.06 6.97
N THR A 101 2.75 -12.10 7.80
CA THR A 101 1.78 -11.07 7.40
C THR A 101 2.33 -10.19 6.29
N CYS A 102 3.56 -9.69 6.44
CA CYS A 102 4.22 -8.87 5.40
C CYS A 102 4.42 -9.67 4.11
N LYS A 103 4.94 -10.91 4.22
CA LYS A 103 5.12 -11.83 3.09
C LYS A 103 3.81 -12.08 2.35
N SER A 104 2.73 -12.38 3.08
CA SER A 104 1.40 -12.59 2.51
C SER A 104 0.92 -11.36 1.73
N CYS A 105 1.14 -10.15 2.24
CA CYS A 105 0.78 -8.92 1.53
C CYS A 105 1.56 -8.75 0.24
N VAL A 106 2.89 -8.93 0.27
CA VAL A 106 3.74 -8.87 -0.93
C VAL A 106 3.28 -9.89 -1.97
N ASP A 107 3.06 -11.15 -1.57
CA ASP A 107 2.60 -12.23 -2.47
C ASP A 107 1.24 -11.93 -3.11
N PHE A 108 0.42 -11.12 -2.46
CA PHE A 108 -0.91 -10.70 -2.92
C PHE A 108 -0.93 -9.38 -3.71
N GLY A 109 0.24 -8.78 -3.98
CA GLY A 109 0.36 -7.60 -4.83
C GLY A 109 0.27 -6.27 -4.07
N PHE A 110 0.51 -6.26 -2.77
CA PHE A 110 0.77 -5.00 -2.06
C PHE A 110 2.08 -4.42 -2.57
N SER A 111 2.10 -3.12 -2.83
CA SER A 111 3.27 -2.42 -3.35
C SER A 111 4.16 -1.79 -2.28
N SER A 112 3.74 -1.90 -1.01
CA SER A 112 4.50 -1.45 0.16
C SER A 112 4.03 -2.19 1.41
N VAL A 113 4.96 -2.47 2.33
CA VAL A 113 4.66 -3.08 3.62
C VAL A 113 5.47 -2.40 4.73
N MET A 114 4.88 -2.26 5.91
CA MET A 114 5.55 -1.86 7.14
C MET A 114 5.44 -2.99 8.15
N ILE A 115 6.58 -3.43 8.67
CA ILE A 115 6.65 -4.32 9.83
C ILE A 115 6.77 -3.49 11.11
N ASP A 116 6.00 -3.82 12.12
CA ASP A 116 6.07 -3.18 13.43
C ASP A 116 6.69 -4.11 14.46
N GLY A 117 7.97 -3.97 14.68
CA GLY A 117 8.74 -4.67 15.71
C GLY A 117 8.99 -3.81 16.96
N SER A 118 8.26 -2.70 17.15
CA SER A 118 8.51 -1.75 18.23
C SER A 118 8.38 -2.32 19.65
N HIS A 119 7.65 -3.42 19.79
CA HIS A 119 7.47 -4.17 21.04
C HIS A 119 8.57 -5.19 21.34
N LEU A 120 9.46 -5.45 20.36
CA LEU A 120 10.56 -6.40 20.48
C LEU A 120 11.81 -5.75 21.07
N PRO A 121 12.72 -6.53 21.68
CA PRO A 121 14.07 -6.07 21.95
C PRO A 121 14.76 -5.54 20.69
N TYR A 122 15.67 -4.59 20.84
CA TYR A 122 16.32 -3.87 19.73
C TYR A 122 16.90 -4.80 18.65
N GLU A 123 17.69 -5.80 19.06
CA GLU A 123 18.33 -6.74 18.11
C GLU A 123 17.30 -7.64 17.37
N GLU A 124 16.22 -8.01 18.05
CA GLU A 124 15.15 -8.79 17.43
C GLU A 124 14.35 -7.94 16.44
N ASN A 125 14.11 -6.67 16.74
CA ASN A 125 13.48 -5.73 15.83
C ASN A 125 14.32 -5.53 14.56
N ILE A 126 15.65 -5.36 14.71
CA ILE A 126 16.56 -5.27 13.57
C ILE A 126 16.49 -6.54 12.70
N ALA A 127 16.57 -7.72 13.32
CA ALA A 127 16.54 -8.99 12.60
C ALA A 127 15.23 -9.20 11.84
N LEU A 128 14.09 -8.91 12.49
CA LEU A 128 12.77 -9.00 11.87
C LEU A 128 12.63 -8.02 10.71
N THR A 129 12.99 -6.77 10.92
CA THR A 129 12.92 -5.72 9.89
C THR A 129 13.79 -6.06 8.68
N LYS A 130 15.02 -6.53 8.91
CA LYS A 130 15.93 -6.97 7.85
C LYS A 130 15.30 -8.10 7.02
N LYS A 131 14.75 -9.11 7.67
CA LYS A 131 14.09 -10.24 7.00
C LYS A 131 12.94 -9.79 6.09
N VAL A 132 12.12 -8.85 6.55
CA VAL A 132 11.01 -8.29 5.76
C VAL A 132 11.53 -7.47 4.59
N VAL A 133 12.54 -6.60 4.80
CA VAL A 133 13.15 -5.78 3.75
C VAL A 133 13.75 -6.63 2.65
N GLU A 134 14.54 -7.65 3.00
CA GLU A 134 15.15 -8.57 2.05
C GLU A 134 14.07 -9.27 1.19
N TYR A 135 12.99 -9.74 1.81
CA TYR A 135 11.89 -10.37 1.08
C TYR A 135 11.16 -9.38 0.16
N ALA A 136 10.76 -8.22 0.68
CA ALA A 136 9.99 -7.24 -0.07
C ALA A 136 10.78 -6.65 -1.26
N HIS A 137 12.10 -6.45 -1.11
CA HIS A 137 12.93 -5.90 -2.17
C HIS A 137 13.29 -6.92 -3.26
N ALA A 138 13.16 -8.23 -2.97
CA ALA A 138 13.38 -9.29 -3.95
C ALA A 138 12.16 -9.52 -4.87
N HIS A 139 10.99 -8.96 -4.54
CA HIS A 139 9.71 -9.18 -5.23
C HIS A 139 9.05 -7.86 -5.63
#